data_6b792761f0f7f1b3d6f4e812f11ac95e
#
_entry.id   6b792761f0f7f1b3d6f4e812f11ac95e
#
_cell.length_a   1.000
_cell.length_b   1.000
_cell.length_c   1.000
_cell.angle_alpha   90.00
_cell.angle_beta   90.00
_cell.angle_gamma   90.00
#
_symmetry.space_group_name_H-M   'P 1'
#
loop_
_entity.id
_entity.type
_entity.pdbx_description
1 polymer ?
#
loop_
_entity_poly.entity_id
_entity_poly.type
_entity_poly.pdbx_seq_one_letter_code
_entity_poly.pdbx_strand_id
1 'polypeptide(L)'
;HAIVRRLRREMEVRYSDRMLIAEANQWPADVRPYFGDGDECHMAFNFPLMPRMFMAVRQEDRHPIVEILRQTPDIPENCQWAMFLRNHDELTLEMVTDEERDYMYQAYAADPQMRVNVGIRGRLAPPVGNNRRRIELLNSLLFSFPGTPIVYYGDEIGMGDNIYLGDRHGVRPPMQWNSERNAAF
;
A
#
# COMPACT_ATOMS: atom_id res chain seq x y z
N HIS A 1 15.58 17.36 3.23
CA HIS A 1 15.99 17.06 4.62
C HIS A 1 15.83 18.29 5.55
N ALA A 2 16.55 19.42 5.38
CA ALA A 2 16.48 20.56 6.32
C ALA A 2 15.07 21.11 6.55
N ILE A 3 14.23 21.15 5.52
CA ILE A 3 12.82 21.61 5.61
C ILE A 3 11.99 20.61 6.43
N VAL A 4 12.15 19.31 6.18
CA VAL A 4 11.39 18.25 6.88
C VAL A 4 11.75 18.24 8.37
N ARG A 5 13.04 18.34 8.70
CA ARG A 5 13.52 18.48 10.10
C ARG A 5 12.93 19.71 10.79
N ARG A 6 12.87 20.83 10.07
CA ARG A 6 12.24 22.03 10.63
C ARG A 6 10.75 21.83 10.88
N LEU A 7 10.03 21.26 9.92
CA LEU A 7 8.60 20.93 10.07
C LEU A 7 8.37 19.98 11.25
N ARG A 8 9.18 18.92 11.37
CA ARG A 8 9.13 17.97 12.46
C ARG A 8 9.28 18.68 13.82
N ARG A 9 10.32 19.50 13.97
CA ARG A 9 10.59 20.25 15.19
C ARG A 9 9.46 21.22 15.54
N GLU A 10 8.99 22.02 14.59
CA GLU A 10 7.88 22.96 14.80
C GLU A 10 6.59 22.25 15.20
N MET A 11 6.34 21.08 14.61
CA MET A 11 5.17 20.27 14.94
C MET A 11 5.25 19.73 16.37
N GLU A 12 6.38 19.15 16.76
CA GLU A 12 6.58 18.58 18.10
C GLU A 12 6.51 19.63 19.22
N VAL A 13 6.97 20.87 18.94
CA VAL A 13 6.90 21.97 19.89
C VAL A 13 5.46 22.48 20.08
N ARG A 14 4.65 22.45 19.04
CA ARG A 14 3.33 23.10 19.05
C ARG A 14 2.16 22.14 19.27
N TYR A 15 2.34 20.87 18.93
CA TYR A 15 1.26 19.89 18.92
C TYR A 15 1.73 18.58 19.52
N SER A 16 0.92 18.00 20.41
CA SER A 16 1.07 16.62 20.87
C SER A 16 0.38 15.67 19.90
N ASP A 17 0.84 14.43 19.87
CA ASP A 17 0.21 13.32 19.16
C ASP A 17 -0.02 13.56 17.65
N ARG A 18 0.97 14.16 16.99
CA ARG A 18 0.98 14.35 15.54
C ARG A 18 2.18 13.64 14.93
N MET A 19 2.03 13.17 13.71
CA MET A 19 3.11 12.51 12.99
C MET A 19 3.24 13.05 11.56
N LEU A 20 4.45 12.94 11.02
CA LEU A 20 4.73 13.13 9.61
C LEU A 20 4.87 11.74 8.98
N ILE A 21 4.16 11.52 7.89
CA ILE A 21 4.25 10.30 7.09
C ILE A 21 4.72 10.67 5.67
N ALA A 22 5.73 9.96 5.18
CA ALA A 22 6.21 10.13 3.81
C ALA A 22 5.45 9.19 2.87
N GLU A 23 4.81 9.75 1.85
CA GLU A 23 4.25 9.00 0.72
C GLU A 23 5.26 9.04 -0.44
N ALA A 24 6.36 8.30 -0.27
CA ALA A 24 7.48 8.23 -1.20
C ALA A 24 7.52 6.85 -1.87
N ASN A 25 7.08 6.80 -3.14
CA ASN A 25 7.12 5.58 -3.94
C ASN A 25 8.52 5.39 -4.52
N GLN A 26 9.41 4.82 -3.72
CA GLN A 26 10.82 4.59 -4.05
C GLN A 26 11.28 3.24 -3.49
N TRP A 27 12.46 2.78 -3.91
CA TRP A 27 13.08 1.59 -3.31
C TRP A 27 13.37 1.81 -1.81
N PRO A 28 13.36 0.75 -0.98
CA PRO A 28 13.49 0.91 0.47
C PRO A 28 14.75 1.68 0.89
N ALA A 29 15.87 1.46 0.19
CA ALA A 29 17.12 2.17 0.44
C ALA A 29 17.00 3.69 0.16
N ASP A 30 16.21 4.08 -0.84
CA ASP A 30 16.00 5.48 -1.22
C ASP A 30 14.93 6.16 -0.32
N VAL A 31 14.05 5.37 0.30
CA VAL A 31 13.09 5.86 1.31
C VAL A 31 13.75 6.05 2.68
N ARG A 32 14.76 5.23 3.04
CA ARG A 32 15.44 5.30 4.35
C ARG A 32 15.84 6.73 4.77
N PRO A 33 16.39 7.58 3.87
CA PRO A 33 16.75 8.96 4.21
C PRO A 33 15.60 9.85 4.70
N TYR A 34 14.33 9.54 4.37
CA TYR A 34 13.17 10.31 4.85
C TYR A 34 12.92 10.19 6.35
N PHE A 35 13.51 9.20 7.00
CA PHE A 35 13.48 9.07 8.47
C PHE A 35 14.57 9.91 9.15
N GLY A 36 15.65 10.28 8.41
CA GLY A 36 16.83 10.92 9.00
C GLY A 36 17.45 10.05 10.08
N ASP A 37 17.85 10.66 11.17
CA ASP A 37 18.28 10.00 12.41
C ASP A 37 17.12 9.87 13.42
N GLY A 38 15.88 9.80 12.91
CA GLY A 38 14.64 9.82 13.70
C GLY A 38 14.09 11.22 13.91
N ASP A 39 14.60 12.20 13.17
CA ASP A 39 14.31 13.62 13.28
C ASP A 39 13.59 14.23 12.06
N GLU A 40 13.22 13.37 11.08
CA GLU A 40 12.45 13.75 9.88
C GLU A 40 11.03 13.13 9.93
N CYS A 41 10.66 12.25 8.99
CA CYS A 41 9.36 11.60 9.04
C CYS A 41 9.31 10.51 10.13
N HIS A 42 8.18 10.39 10.79
CA HIS A 42 7.93 9.30 11.76
C HIS A 42 7.69 7.99 11.04
N MET A 43 7.05 8.07 9.87
CA MET A 43 6.67 6.92 9.08
C MET A 43 6.92 7.17 7.60
N ALA A 44 7.11 6.08 6.86
CA ALA A 44 7.08 6.08 5.41
C ALA A 44 6.40 4.81 4.90
N PHE A 45 5.63 4.93 3.81
CA PHE A 45 5.01 3.78 3.17
C PHE A 45 6.04 2.85 2.55
N ASN A 46 5.88 1.53 2.77
CA ASN A 46 6.68 0.51 2.11
C ASN A 46 5.98 0.09 0.79
N PHE A 47 6.14 0.92 -0.23
CA PHE A 47 5.56 0.65 -1.56
C PHE A 47 6.08 -0.63 -2.21
N PRO A 48 7.37 -0.98 -2.13
CA PRO A 48 7.89 -2.18 -2.79
C PRO A 48 7.34 -3.50 -2.25
N LEU A 49 6.94 -3.55 -0.97
CA LEU A 49 6.37 -4.75 -0.36
C LEU A 49 4.93 -5.02 -0.84
N MET A 50 4.14 -3.97 -1.07
CA MET A 50 2.73 -4.08 -1.40
C MET A 50 2.47 -4.99 -2.63
N PRO A 51 3.04 -4.76 -3.83
CA PRO A 51 2.81 -5.64 -4.97
C PRO A 51 3.34 -7.05 -4.75
N ARG A 52 4.40 -7.20 -3.95
CA ARG A 52 5.01 -8.51 -3.68
C ARG A 52 4.19 -9.39 -2.75
N MET A 53 3.34 -8.82 -1.91
CA MET A 53 2.33 -9.59 -1.16
C MET A 53 1.30 -10.22 -2.10
N PHE A 54 0.79 -9.48 -3.09
CA PHE A 54 -0.10 -10.01 -4.12
C PHE A 54 0.59 -11.07 -4.98
N MET A 55 1.83 -10.80 -5.35
CA MET A 55 2.66 -11.73 -6.14
C MET A 55 2.86 -13.06 -5.42
N ALA A 56 3.25 -12.99 -4.15
CA ALA A 56 3.47 -14.19 -3.30
C ALA A 56 2.19 -15.04 -3.16
N VAL A 57 1.05 -14.40 -2.91
CA VAL A 57 -0.24 -15.11 -2.80
C VAL A 57 -0.65 -15.73 -4.14
N ARG A 58 -0.35 -15.08 -5.26
CA ARG A 58 -0.68 -15.60 -6.60
C ARG A 58 0.23 -16.75 -7.03
N GLN A 59 1.52 -16.66 -6.69
CA GLN A 59 2.52 -17.68 -7.00
C GLN A 59 2.51 -18.85 -6.00
N GLU A 60 1.83 -18.69 -4.86
CA GLU A 60 1.91 -19.62 -3.73
C GLU A 60 3.36 -19.80 -3.25
N ASP A 61 4.16 -18.71 -3.35
CA ASP A 61 5.56 -18.68 -2.98
C ASP A 61 5.88 -17.41 -2.15
N ARG A 62 6.57 -17.62 -1.04
CA ARG A 62 7.02 -16.53 -0.16
C ARG A 62 8.19 -15.71 -0.72
N HIS A 63 8.86 -16.19 -1.75
CA HIS A 63 10.12 -15.60 -2.25
C HIS A 63 10.02 -14.10 -2.53
N PRO A 64 9.00 -13.57 -3.22
CA PRO A 64 8.90 -12.13 -3.49
C PRO A 64 8.91 -11.26 -2.22
N ILE A 65 8.25 -11.74 -1.16
CA ILE A 65 8.21 -11.04 0.14
C ILE A 65 9.56 -11.10 0.83
N VAL A 66 10.17 -12.29 0.90
CA VAL A 66 11.44 -12.49 1.58
C VAL A 66 12.54 -11.65 0.93
N GLU A 67 12.54 -11.59 -0.39
CA GLU A 67 13.54 -10.86 -1.15
C GLU A 67 13.48 -9.34 -0.87
N ILE A 68 12.30 -8.74 -0.92
CA ILE A 68 12.16 -7.31 -0.66
C ILE A 68 12.39 -6.94 0.81
N LEU A 69 12.02 -7.81 1.75
CA LEU A 69 12.31 -7.58 3.16
C LEU A 69 13.80 -7.59 3.46
N ARG A 70 14.58 -8.44 2.78
CA ARG A 70 16.05 -8.43 2.89
C ARG A 70 16.69 -7.15 2.37
N GLN A 71 16.03 -6.48 1.42
CA GLN A 71 16.47 -5.20 0.86
C GLN A 71 15.96 -3.99 1.67
N THR A 72 15.05 -4.22 2.62
CA THR A 72 14.50 -3.16 3.46
C THR A 72 15.46 -2.86 4.59
N PRO A 73 16.04 -1.64 4.64
CA PRO A 73 17.04 -1.29 5.65
C PRO A 73 16.41 -1.07 7.03
N ASP A 74 17.25 -1.17 8.06
CA ASP A 74 16.88 -0.76 9.40
C ASP A 74 16.60 0.75 9.45
N ILE A 75 15.63 1.12 10.28
CA ILE A 75 15.21 2.49 10.52
C ILE A 75 15.38 2.85 12.00
N PRO A 76 15.41 4.14 12.37
CA PRO A 76 15.48 4.55 13.77
C PRO A 76 14.34 3.96 14.61
N GLU A 77 14.62 3.64 15.87
CA GLU A 77 13.66 2.98 16.79
C GLU A 77 12.37 3.77 17.00
N ASN A 78 12.44 5.09 16.89
CA ASN A 78 11.27 5.99 16.98
C ASN A 78 10.51 6.17 15.67
N CYS A 79 10.83 5.39 14.65
CA CYS A 79 10.21 5.42 13.32
C CYS A 79 9.53 4.09 13.00
N GLN A 80 8.62 4.11 12.02
CA GLN A 80 7.89 2.92 11.60
C GLN A 80 7.74 2.88 10.07
N TRP A 81 7.87 1.70 9.47
CA TRP A 81 7.34 1.45 8.14
C TRP A 81 5.82 1.37 8.18
N ALA A 82 5.13 2.07 7.27
CA ALA A 82 3.70 1.92 7.02
C ALA A 82 3.49 0.80 6.01
N MET A 83 2.93 -0.31 6.45
CA MET A 83 2.60 -1.48 5.64
C MET A 83 1.17 -1.37 5.14
N PHE A 84 0.91 -1.66 3.88
CA PHE A 84 -0.43 -1.56 3.30
C PHE A 84 -0.64 -2.53 2.14
N LEU A 85 -1.87 -2.92 1.90
CA LEU A 85 -2.29 -3.72 0.75
C LEU A 85 -2.79 -2.82 -0.38
N ARG A 86 -3.60 -1.85 -0.03
CA ARG A 86 -4.19 -0.88 -0.95
C ARG A 86 -4.23 0.50 -0.30
N ASN A 87 -4.33 1.52 -1.16
CA ASN A 87 -4.54 2.91 -0.79
C ASN A 87 -5.53 3.56 -1.77
N HIS A 88 -5.60 4.87 -1.77
CA HIS A 88 -6.45 5.69 -2.64
C HIS A 88 -5.99 5.77 -4.11
N ASP A 89 -4.84 5.20 -4.42
CA ASP A 89 -4.24 5.17 -5.76
C ASP A 89 -4.27 3.76 -6.37
N GLU A 90 -3.66 3.59 -7.53
CA GLU A 90 -3.47 2.30 -8.16
C GLU A 90 -2.58 1.37 -7.32
N LEU A 91 -2.68 0.08 -7.53
CA LEU A 91 -1.66 -0.87 -7.12
C LEU A 91 -0.44 -0.59 -8.00
N THR A 92 0.45 0.29 -7.53
CA THR A 92 1.60 0.72 -8.31
C THR A 92 2.60 -0.40 -8.52
N LEU A 93 3.15 -0.45 -9.72
CA LEU A 93 4.17 -1.40 -10.16
C LEU A 93 5.47 -0.69 -10.57
N GLU A 94 5.70 0.53 -10.05
CA GLU A 94 6.91 1.28 -10.33
C GLU A 94 8.14 0.69 -9.62
N MET A 95 7.93 0.13 -8.41
CA MET A 95 8.98 -0.44 -7.57
C MET A 95 9.04 -1.97 -7.66
N VAL A 96 8.89 -2.49 -8.88
CA VAL A 96 9.09 -3.90 -9.24
C VAL A 96 9.95 -3.97 -10.51
N THR A 97 10.51 -5.15 -10.82
CA THR A 97 11.23 -5.34 -12.08
C THR A 97 10.27 -5.38 -13.27
N ASP A 98 10.78 -5.29 -14.49
CA ASP A 98 9.95 -5.36 -15.69
C ASP A 98 9.25 -6.72 -15.80
N GLU A 99 9.94 -7.81 -15.46
CA GLU A 99 9.39 -9.16 -15.44
C GLU A 99 8.28 -9.31 -14.38
N GLU A 100 8.50 -8.78 -13.19
CA GLU A 100 7.50 -8.75 -12.13
C GLU A 100 6.26 -7.94 -12.55
N ARG A 101 6.47 -6.81 -13.22
CA ARG A 101 5.38 -5.96 -13.74
C ARG A 101 4.55 -6.68 -14.78
N ASP A 102 5.19 -7.32 -15.74
CA ASP A 102 4.51 -8.09 -16.79
C ASP A 102 3.71 -9.25 -16.17
N TYR A 103 4.31 -9.95 -15.22
CA TYR A 103 3.61 -10.99 -14.47
C TYR A 103 2.37 -10.44 -13.75
N MET A 104 2.49 -9.31 -13.05
CA MET A 104 1.38 -8.70 -12.32
C MET A 104 0.25 -8.25 -13.25
N TYR A 105 0.58 -7.69 -14.42
CA TYR A 105 -0.43 -7.34 -15.42
C TYR A 105 -1.16 -8.58 -15.96
N GLN A 106 -0.45 -9.66 -16.22
CA GLN A 106 -1.07 -10.92 -16.67
C GLN A 106 -1.97 -11.52 -15.56
N ALA A 107 -1.50 -11.50 -14.33
CA ALA A 107 -2.20 -12.12 -13.20
C ALA A 107 -3.44 -11.35 -12.74
N TYR A 108 -3.41 -10.00 -12.79
CA TYR A 108 -4.36 -9.14 -12.09
C TYR A 108 -4.99 -8.03 -12.96
N ALA A 109 -4.56 -7.85 -14.19
CA ALA A 109 -5.05 -6.82 -15.10
C ALA A 109 -5.26 -7.36 -16.53
N ALA A 110 -6.01 -8.46 -16.63
CA ALA A 110 -6.36 -9.08 -17.91
C ALA A 110 -7.17 -8.13 -18.80
N ASP A 111 -8.07 -7.34 -18.22
CA ASP A 111 -8.76 -6.27 -18.94
C ASP A 111 -7.85 -5.04 -19.01
N PRO A 112 -7.58 -4.49 -20.21
CA PRO A 112 -6.79 -3.27 -20.36
C PRO A 112 -7.33 -2.06 -19.56
N GLN A 113 -8.63 -2.00 -19.29
CA GLN A 113 -9.26 -0.97 -18.47
C GLN A 113 -8.78 -0.99 -17.01
N MET A 114 -8.25 -2.13 -16.55
CA MET A 114 -7.65 -2.23 -15.23
C MET A 114 -6.29 -1.56 -15.14
N ARG A 115 -5.64 -1.25 -16.25
CA ARG A 115 -4.32 -0.61 -16.25
C ARG A 115 -4.46 0.90 -16.19
N VAL A 116 -3.73 1.52 -15.27
CA VAL A 116 -3.68 2.98 -15.10
C VAL A 116 -2.28 3.37 -14.63
N ASN A 117 -1.69 4.40 -15.24
CA ASN A 117 -0.30 4.79 -14.99
C ASN A 117 0.64 3.56 -15.11
N VAL A 118 1.56 3.38 -14.16
CA VAL A 118 2.37 2.17 -14.03
C VAL A 118 1.80 1.30 -12.91
N GLY A 119 0.56 0.79 -13.10
CA GLY A 119 -0.11 0.03 -12.05
C GLY A 119 -1.47 -0.53 -12.44
N ILE A 120 -2.16 -1.06 -11.45
CA ILE A 120 -3.45 -1.75 -11.60
C ILE A 120 -4.52 -0.99 -10.83
N ARG A 121 -5.56 -0.57 -11.54
CA ARG A 121 -6.78 -0.02 -10.97
C ARG A 121 -7.57 -1.16 -10.35
N GLY A 122 -7.69 -1.17 -9.04
CA GLY A 122 -8.43 -2.18 -8.32
C GLY A 122 -8.30 -2.03 -6.81
N ARG A 123 -9.36 -2.33 -6.08
CA ARG A 123 -9.34 -2.49 -4.63
C ARG A 123 -8.76 -3.86 -4.25
N LEU A 124 -8.79 -4.21 -2.96
CA LEU A 124 -8.24 -5.49 -2.49
C LEU A 124 -9.02 -6.71 -3.04
N ALA A 125 -10.34 -6.69 -2.98
CA ALA A 125 -11.16 -7.86 -3.23
C ALA A 125 -11.25 -8.28 -4.72
N PRO A 126 -11.50 -7.39 -5.70
CA PRO A 126 -11.67 -7.79 -7.10
C PRO A 126 -10.44 -8.49 -7.71
N PRO A 127 -9.21 -7.99 -7.56
CA PRO A 127 -8.03 -8.66 -8.12
C PRO A 127 -7.84 -10.10 -7.62
N VAL A 128 -8.22 -10.39 -6.40
CA VAL A 128 -8.14 -11.76 -5.84
C VAL A 128 -9.40 -12.58 -6.08
N GLY A 129 -10.26 -12.14 -7.00
CA GLY A 129 -11.50 -12.84 -7.41
C GLY A 129 -12.57 -12.86 -6.34
N ASN A 130 -12.62 -11.85 -5.46
CA ASN A 130 -13.50 -11.80 -4.29
C ASN A 130 -13.38 -13.04 -3.39
N ASN A 131 -12.25 -13.73 -3.44
CA ASN A 131 -12.01 -14.93 -2.65
C ASN A 131 -11.71 -14.55 -1.20
N ARG A 132 -12.65 -14.80 -0.31
CA ARG A 132 -12.56 -14.46 1.11
C ARG A 132 -11.28 -14.98 1.77
N ARG A 133 -10.89 -16.23 1.50
CA ARG A 133 -9.67 -16.82 2.09
C ARG A 133 -8.40 -16.10 1.66
N ARG A 134 -8.33 -15.65 0.40
CA ARG A 134 -7.19 -14.86 -0.10
C ARG A 134 -7.17 -13.47 0.51
N ILE A 135 -8.33 -12.83 0.69
CA ILE A 135 -8.45 -11.54 1.37
C ILE A 135 -8.00 -11.68 2.83
N GLU A 136 -8.47 -12.71 3.53
CA GLU A 136 -8.07 -12.99 4.92
C GLU A 136 -6.56 -13.28 5.02
N LEU A 137 -5.99 -14.05 4.09
CA LEU A 137 -4.55 -14.32 4.05
C LEU A 137 -3.74 -13.05 3.85
N LEU A 138 -4.12 -12.18 2.90
CA LEU A 138 -3.43 -10.92 2.67
C LEU A 138 -3.49 -9.99 3.89
N ASN A 139 -4.66 -9.89 4.53
CA ASN A 139 -4.79 -9.13 5.79
C ASN A 139 -3.94 -9.76 6.91
N SER A 140 -3.91 -11.09 7.02
CA SER A 140 -3.07 -11.77 8.01
C SER A 140 -1.59 -11.46 7.79
N LEU A 141 -1.12 -11.44 6.55
CA LEU A 141 0.23 -11.01 6.20
C LEU A 141 0.46 -9.56 6.60
N LEU A 142 -0.45 -8.64 6.23
CA LEU A 142 -0.36 -7.23 6.57
C LEU A 142 -0.16 -6.99 8.07
N PHE A 143 -0.95 -7.69 8.91
CA PHE A 143 -0.89 -7.55 10.37
C PHE A 143 0.27 -8.33 11.03
N SER A 144 1.01 -9.13 10.26
CA SER A 144 2.11 -9.96 10.77
C SER A 144 3.50 -9.35 10.50
N PHE A 145 3.61 -8.39 9.58
CA PHE A 145 4.89 -7.77 9.27
C PHE A 145 5.30 -6.73 10.32
N PRO A 146 6.62 -6.56 10.54
CA PRO A 146 7.12 -5.48 11.39
C PRO A 146 6.80 -4.12 10.76
N GLY A 147 6.14 -3.25 11.51
CA GLY A 147 5.68 -1.94 11.06
C GLY A 147 4.23 -1.67 11.49
N THR A 148 3.69 -0.56 11.00
CA THR A 148 2.31 -0.16 11.28
C THR A 148 1.42 -0.54 10.10
N PRO A 149 0.41 -1.41 10.30
CA PRO A 149 -0.53 -1.77 9.25
C PRO A 149 -1.47 -0.61 8.94
N ILE A 150 -1.63 -0.29 7.66
CA ILE A 150 -2.59 0.70 7.15
C ILE A 150 -3.67 -0.06 6.37
N VAL A 151 -4.90 0.04 6.82
CA VAL A 151 -6.06 -0.55 6.14
C VAL A 151 -6.76 0.54 5.33
N TYR A 152 -6.95 0.29 4.04
CA TYR A 152 -7.74 1.18 3.21
C TYR A 152 -9.23 0.93 3.47
N TYR A 153 -9.99 1.98 3.74
CA TYR A 153 -11.41 1.88 4.11
C TYR A 153 -12.20 1.00 3.14
N GLY A 154 -13.04 0.14 3.67
CA GLY A 154 -13.88 -0.78 2.90
C GLY A 154 -13.18 -2.07 2.44
N ASP A 155 -11.86 -2.19 2.54
CA ASP A 155 -11.18 -3.45 2.24
C ASP A 155 -11.53 -4.53 3.28
N GLU A 156 -11.81 -4.12 4.53
CA GLU A 156 -12.27 -4.99 5.64
C GLU A 156 -13.61 -5.64 5.37
N ILE A 157 -14.45 -5.05 4.54
CA ILE A 157 -15.74 -5.62 4.12
C ILE A 157 -15.73 -6.12 2.67
N GLY A 158 -14.57 -6.09 2.00
CA GLY A 158 -14.42 -6.56 0.63
C GLY A 158 -15.09 -5.67 -0.41
N MET A 159 -15.10 -4.34 -0.21
CA MET A 159 -15.66 -3.41 -1.19
C MET A 159 -15.07 -3.62 -2.58
N GLY A 160 -15.95 -3.55 -3.59
CA GLY A 160 -15.57 -3.58 -5.00
C GLY A 160 -15.06 -2.25 -5.52
N ASP A 161 -14.76 -2.24 -6.80
CA ASP A 161 -14.34 -1.05 -7.55
C ASP A 161 -15.09 -0.94 -8.88
N ASN A 162 -14.81 0.13 -9.62
CA ASN A 162 -15.33 0.33 -10.96
C ASN A 162 -14.20 0.75 -11.92
N ILE A 163 -13.69 -0.22 -12.67
CA ILE A 163 -12.55 -0.02 -13.58
C ILE A 163 -12.87 0.89 -14.77
N TYR A 164 -14.13 1.21 -15.02
CA TYR A 164 -14.58 2.06 -16.13
C TYR A 164 -14.63 3.55 -15.77
N LEU A 165 -14.46 3.90 -14.50
CA LEU A 165 -14.31 5.29 -14.10
C LEU A 165 -12.91 5.80 -14.43
N GLY A 166 -12.84 7.06 -14.86
CA GLY A 166 -11.57 7.68 -15.24
C GLY A 166 -10.55 7.75 -14.08
N ASP A 167 -9.27 7.79 -14.41
CA ASP A 167 -8.17 7.84 -13.47
C ASP A 167 -8.32 6.79 -12.35
N ARG A 168 -8.15 7.16 -11.11
CA ARG A 168 -8.27 6.32 -9.90
C ARG A 168 -9.61 6.44 -9.21
N HIS A 169 -10.59 7.12 -9.80
CA HIS A 169 -11.89 7.34 -9.19
C HIS A 169 -12.64 6.03 -8.86
N GLY A 170 -12.41 5.00 -9.67
CA GLY A 170 -13.03 3.69 -9.47
C GLY A 170 -12.67 2.99 -8.16
N VAL A 171 -11.53 3.33 -7.54
CA VAL A 171 -11.11 2.76 -6.24
C VAL A 171 -11.49 3.63 -5.04
N ARG A 172 -12.17 4.77 -5.28
CA ARG A 172 -12.54 5.78 -4.28
C ARG A 172 -14.07 5.93 -4.11
N PRO A 173 -14.88 4.83 -4.19
CA PRO A 173 -16.32 4.96 -3.95
C PRO A 173 -16.58 5.32 -2.47
N PRO A 174 -17.74 5.90 -2.15
CA PRO A 174 -18.16 6.10 -0.77
C PRO A 174 -18.21 4.78 0.00
N MET A 175 -17.94 4.83 1.32
CA MET A 175 -18.01 3.66 2.20
C MET A 175 -19.41 3.08 2.23
N GLN A 176 -19.51 1.76 2.11
CA GLN A 176 -20.77 1.03 2.23
C GLN A 176 -21.02 0.68 3.70
N TRP A 177 -21.98 1.33 4.32
CA TRP A 177 -22.25 1.21 5.77
C TRP A 177 -23.23 0.10 6.12
N ASN A 178 -24.08 -0.31 5.17
CA ASN A 178 -25.05 -1.39 5.36
C ASN A 178 -25.37 -2.09 4.03
N SER A 179 -26.24 -3.09 4.06
CA SER A 179 -26.65 -3.90 2.90
C SER A 179 -27.89 -3.34 2.15
N GLU A 180 -28.39 -2.17 2.51
CA GLU A 180 -29.50 -1.53 1.80
C GLU A 180 -29.10 -1.07 0.40
N ARG A 181 -30.08 -0.83 -0.47
CA ARG A 181 -29.87 -0.47 -1.87
C ARG A 181 -28.92 0.73 -2.04
N ASN A 182 -28.99 1.70 -1.15
CA ASN A 182 -28.17 2.92 -1.19
C ASN A 182 -26.99 2.86 -0.21
N ALA A 183 -26.70 1.70 0.40
CA ALA A 183 -25.59 1.50 1.34
C ALA A 183 -25.50 2.58 2.44
N ALA A 184 -26.64 3.13 2.86
CA ALA A 184 -26.83 4.22 3.82
C ALA A 184 -26.43 5.63 3.30
N PHE A 185 -26.53 5.87 1.98
CA PHE A 185 -26.42 7.20 1.36
C PHE A 185 -27.78 7.77 0.97
#